data_46b34ef609924836943d01825a1e4bb6
#
_entry.id   46b34ef609924836943d01825a1e4bb6
#
_cell.length_a   1.000
_cell.length_b   1.000
_cell.length_c   1.000
_cell.angle_alpha   90.00
_cell.angle_beta   90.00
_cell.angle_gamma   90.00
#
_symmetry.space_group_name_H-M   'P 1'
#
loop_
_entity.id
_entity.type
_entity.pdbx_description
1 polymer ?
#
loop_
_entity_poly.entity_id
_entity_poly.type
_entity_poly.pdbx_seq_one_letter_code
_entity_poly.pdbx_strand_id
1 'polypeptide(L)'
;ESPLGNITDKWFEDRTCDFAKRCGWKGAKDGSNPLKSAIGFLERHYHIPYDQRGMGDAGSEIFGLNAKNHHFKSLGHNPSLLGLFFSILNQFTNTSHFISNGEQLELLEADGSFELKGNSVIAKLWCGFTNWFCHLMSDISGSSGSKGRGMGIPSPLWTWTNDIISIKSQLNIPVFQFDKDVNELALNIYEQGFDLRFQTVQTIPVIINELVVRLFYSIRRLIKYFKETNKVDYSFKSLWTVCEPFSNPNVKRMLTIAHATFCLVDITDATIHGFVSGGGNFNGIEFFLRLNVAGVGRFSICLFGETKRAINIHQTNKKADLAERQKAIVENYIEGLNILKAKYDDEYYLSFVDDLRANDYKSAFAKSIS
;
A
#
# COMPACT_ATOMS: atom_id res chain seq x y z
N GLU A 1 16.17 -22.19 -6.85
CA GLU A 1 15.04 -21.43 -7.45
C GLU A 1 13.75 -22.18 -7.17
N SER A 2 12.73 -21.46 -6.65
CA SER A 2 11.43 -22.10 -6.39
C SER A 2 10.67 -22.31 -7.71
N PRO A 3 9.80 -23.34 -7.84
CA PRO A 3 8.96 -23.52 -9.03
C PRO A 3 8.12 -22.28 -9.34
N LEU A 4 7.67 -21.56 -8.32
CA LEU A 4 6.90 -20.32 -8.44
C LEU A 4 7.76 -19.19 -9.03
N GLY A 5 9.04 -19.08 -8.60
CA GLY A 5 9.99 -18.12 -9.14
C GLY A 5 10.22 -18.35 -10.64
N ASN A 6 10.40 -19.60 -11.07
CA ASN A 6 10.59 -19.91 -12.48
C ASN A 6 9.38 -19.55 -13.35
N ILE A 7 8.16 -19.75 -12.86
CA ILE A 7 6.93 -19.37 -13.57
C ILE A 7 6.84 -17.87 -13.72
N THR A 8 7.07 -17.12 -12.64
CA THR A 8 7.05 -15.65 -12.67
C THR A 8 8.16 -15.08 -13.55
N ASP A 9 9.37 -15.63 -13.48
CA ASP A 9 10.48 -15.22 -14.33
C ASP A 9 10.14 -15.34 -15.81
N LYS A 10 9.63 -16.51 -16.21
CA LYS A 10 9.20 -16.74 -17.58
C LYS A 10 8.09 -15.78 -18.00
N TRP A 11 7.14 -15.51 -17.13
CA TRP A 11 6.07 -14.55 -17.41
C TRP A 11 6.61 -13.14 -17.68
N PHE A 12 7.55 -12.65 -16.87
CA PHE A 12 8.19 -11.36 -17.09
C PHE A 12 9.01 -11.32 -18.38
N GLU A 13 9.77 -12.39 -18.69
CA GLU A 13 10.53 -12.52 -19.93
C GLU A 13 9.63 -12.44 -21.16
N ASP A 14 8.51 -13.17 -21.14
CA ASP A 14 7.52 -13.14 -22.23
C ASP A 14 6.91 -11.74 -22.39
N ARG A 15 6.57 -11.06 -21.29
CA ARG A 15 6.01 -9.69 -21.35
C ARG A 15 7.02 -8.69 -21.92
N THR A 16 8.29 -8.77 -21.54
CA THR A 16 9.34 -7.91 -22.11
C THR A 16 9.49 -8.14 -23.61
N CYS A 17 9.54 -9.38 -24.06
CA CYS A 17 9.62 -9.70 -25.49
C CYS A 17 8.38 -9.24 -26.27
N ASP A 18 7.18 -9.44 -25.73
CA ASP A 18 5.93 -9.00 -26.36
C ASP A 18 5.86 -7.48 -26.44
N PHE A 19 6.30 -6.78 -25.40
CA PHE A 19 6.38 -5.33 -25.40
C PHE A 19 7.36 -4.80 -26.43
N ALA A 20 8.56 -5.37 -26.49
CA ALA A 20 9.57 -5.03 -27.50
C ALA A 20 9.03 -5.21 -28.93
N LYS A 21 8.28 -6.30 -29.22
CA LYS A 21 7.62 -6.49 -30.52
C LYS A 21 6.64 -5.37 -30.84
N ARG A 22 5.84 -4.96 -29.86
CA ARG A 22 4.90 -3.83 -30.03
C ARG A 22 5.61 -2.50 -30.31
N CYS A 23 6.83 -2.34 -29.78
CA CYS A 23 7.68 -1.19 -30.02
C CYS A 23 8.48 -1.28 -31.33
N GLY A 24 8.34 -2.37 -32.11
CA GLY A 24 8.97 -2.52 -33.42
C GLY A 24 10.19 -3.45 -33.46
N TRP A 25 10.48 -4.18 -32.37
CA TRP A 25 11.53 -5.20 -32.39
C TRP A 25 11.14 -6.37 -33.30
N LYS A 26 12.02 -6.68 -34.24
CA LYS A 26 11.78 -7.70 -35.30
C LYS A 26 12.16 -9.14 -34.88
N GLY A 27 12.54 -9.33 -33.61
CA GLY A 27 13.02 -10.63 -33.10
C GLY A 27 14.54 -10.70 -32.97
N ALA A 28 14.99 -11.75 -32.30
CA ALA A 28 16.41 -12.03 -32.13
C ALA A 28 16.98 -12.58 -33.42
N LYS A 29 18.27 -12.33 -33.70
CA LYS A 29 19.01 -13.02 -34.78
C LYS A 29 19.20 -14.46 -34.39
N ASP A 30 19.31 -15.33 -35.41
CA ASP A 30 19.55 -16.76 -35.20
C ASP A 30 20.71 -17.01 -34.23
N GLY A 31 20.48 -17.89 -33.25
CA GLY A 31 21.45 -18.25 -32.22
C GLY A 31 21.62 -17.23 -31.08
N SER A 32 20.96 -16.08 -31.13
CA SER A 32 21.00 -15.09 -30.04
C SER A 32 19.87 -15.27 -29.03
N ASN A 33 20.13 -14.94 -27.77
CA ASN A 33 19.11 -15.00 -26.72
C ASN A 33 18.00 -13.94 -26.98
N PRO A 34 16.72 -14.35 -27.15
CA PRO A 34 15.64 -13.46 -27.49
C PRO A 34 15.43 -12.34 -26.45
N LEU A 35 15.49 -12.66 -25.15
CA LEU A 35 15.29 -11.71 -24.09
C LEU A 35 16.39 -10.62 -24.10
N LYS A 36 17.67 -11.01 -24.20
CA LYS A 36 18.78 -10.05 -24.28
C LYS A 36 18.66 -9.15 -25.50
N SER A 37 18.19 -9.69 -26.63
CA SER A 37 17.96 -8.91 -27.84
C SER A 37 16.81 -7.92 -27.69
N ALA A 38 15.71 -8.32 -27.03
CA ALA A 38 14.56 -7.48 -26.77
C ALA A 38 14.91 -6.34 -25.80
N ILE A 39 15.58 -6.65 -24.68
CA ILE A 39 16.06 -5.66 -23.71
C ILE A 39 16.98 -4.67 -24.40
N GLY A 40 18.01 -5.13 -25.10
CA GLY A 40 18.93 -4.24 -25.77
C GLY A 40 18.31 -3.40 -26.92
N PHE A 41 17.17 -3.83 -27.50
CA PHE A 41 16.38 -3.02 -28.40
C PHE A 41 15.69 -1.88 -27.64
N LEU A 42 15.00 -2.18 -26.54
CA LEU A 42 14.25 -1.21 -25.75
C LEU A 42 15.17 -0.16 -25.12
N GLU A 43 16.27 -0.58 -24.51
CA GLU A 43 17.29 0.30 -23.92
C GLU A 43 17.88 1.31 -24.92
N ARG A 44 18.06 0.89 -26.19
CA ARG A 44 18.54 1.80 -27.24
C ARG A 44 17.49 2.76 -27.76
N HIS A 45 16.21 2.40 -27.70
CA HIS A 45 15.11 3.23 -28.18
C HIS A 45 14.52 4.16 -27.12
N TYR A 46 14.61 3.76 -25.84
CA TYR A 46 14.04 4.49 -24.71
C TYR A 46 15.09 4.66 -23.63
N HIS A 47 16.08 5.47 -23.98
CA HIS A 47 17.24 5.71 -23.14
C HIS A 47 16.88 6.61 -21.94
N ILE A 48 17.36 6.24 -20.76
CA ILE A 48 17.44 7.13 -19.59
C ILE A 48 18.91 7.49 -19.40
N PRO A 49 19.24 8.77 -19.19
CA PRO A 49 20.62 9.20 -19.00
C PRO A 49 21.28 8.46 -17.84
N TYR A 50 22.59 8.23 -18.02
CA TYR A 50 23.41 7.50 -17.04
C TYR A 50 23.01 6.04 -16.80
N ASP A 51 22.36 5.40 -17.74
CA ASP A 51 22.34 3.96 -17.83
C ASP A 51 23.77 3.41 -18.06
N GLN A 52 24.01 2.13 -17.73
CA GLN A 52 25.34 1.46 -17.73
C GLN A 52 26.28 1.82 -18.89
N ARG A 53 25.73 2.20 -20.04
CA ARG A 53 26.47 2.48 -21.27
C ARG A 53 26.94 3.93 -21.39
N GLY A 54 26.44 4.83 -20.55
CA GLY A 54 26.75 6.27 -20.57
C GLY A 54 27.48 6.78 -19.33
N MET A 55 27.69 5.90 -18.35
CA MET A 55 28.46 6.26 -17.16
C MET A 55 29.95 6.24 -17.52
N GLY A 56 30.51 7.38 -17.90
CA GLY A 56 31.94 7.56 -17.86
C GLY A 56 32.50 7.46 -16.43
N ASP A 57 33.82 7.42 -16.30
CA ASP A 57 34.54 7.27 -15.01
C ASP A 57 34.05 8.26 -13.92
N ALA A 58 33.53 9.43 -14.30
CA ALA A 58 33.04 10.47 -13.39
C ALA A 58 31.82 10.02 -12.55
N GLY A 59 30.92 9.21 -13.08
CA GLY A 59 29.73 8.73 -12.33
C GLY A 59 30.10 7.73 -11.25
N SER A 60 31.09 6.86 -11.49
CA SER A 60 31.54 5.87 -10.50
C SER A 60 32.39 6.50 -9.40
N GLU A 61 33.21 7.52 -9.71
CA GLU A 61 34.07 8.19 -8.74
C GLU A 61 33.31 9.13 -7.81
N ILE A 62 32.37 9.92 -8.36
CA ILE A 62 31.68 10.98 -7.59
C ILE A 62 30.50 10.43 -6.79
N PHE A 63 29.75 9.46 -7.32
CA PHE A 63 28.48 9.00 -6.73
C PHE A 63 28.50 7.56 -6.27
N GLY A 64 29.60 6.84 -6.47
CA GLY A 64 29.66 5.40 -6.21
C GLY A 64 28.62 4.62 -7.03
N LEU A 65 28.27 5.11 -8.23
CA LEU A 65 27.36 4.44 -9.16
C LEU A 65 28.10 3.26 -9.79
N ASN A 66 27.42 2.13 -9.81
CA ASN A 66 27.91 0.93 -10.46
C ASN A 66 26.76 0.16 -11.12
N ALA A 67 27.11 -0.88 -11.88
CA ALA A 67 26.14 -1.69 -12.59
C ALA A 67 25.06 -2.33 -11.69
N LYS A 68 25.31 -2.47 -10.38
CA LYS A 68 24.36 -3.09 -9.45
C LYS A 68 23.40 -2.10 -8.78
N ASN A 69 23.81 -0.84 -8.61
CA ASN A 69 23.07 0.11 -7.81
C ASN A 69 22.47 1.30 -8.57
N HIS A 70 22.84 1.51 -9.84
CA HIS A 70 22.41 2.69 -10.58
C HIS A 70 20.89 2.79 -10.73
N HIS A 71 20.18 1.67 -10.93
CA HIS A 71 18.72 1.67 -11.01
C HIS A 71 18.07 2.08 -9.68
N PHE A 72 18.65 1.71 -8.54
CA PHE A 72 18.14 2.16 -7.25
C PHE A 72 18.47 3.62 -6.97
N LYS A 73 19.70 4.03 -7.25
CA LYS A 73 20.16 5.41 -6.97
C LYS A 73 19.56 6.44 -7.91
N SER A 74 19.31 6.11 -9.18
CA SER A 74 18.74 7.05 -10.16
C SER A 74 17.23 7.22 -9.94
N LEU A 75 16.80 8.45 -9.67
CA LEU A 75 15.40 8.77 -9.48
C LEU A 75 14.57 8.51 -10.74
N GLY A 76 15.09 8.78 -11.92
CA GLY A 76 14.40 8.52 -13.19
C GLY A 76 14.15 7.04 -13.49
N HIS A 77 14.82 6.10 -12.79
CA HIS A 77 14.59 4.65 -12.90
C HIS A 77 13.62 4.11 -11.85
N ASN A 78 13.19 4.93 -10.89
CA ASN A 78 12.29 4.46 -9.84
C ASN A 78 10.87 4.22 -10.38
N PRO A 79 10.23 3.08 -10.05
CA PRO A 79 8.85 2.77 -10.42
C PRO A 79 7.86 3.50 -9.48
N SER A 80 7.99 4.82 -9.38
CA SER A 80 7.18 5.68 -8.52
C SER A 80 6.69 6.91 -9.29
N LEU A 81 5.69 7.62 -8.75
CA LEU A 81 5.24 8.90 -9.33
C LEU A 81 6.35 9.95 -9.30
N LEU A 82 7.23 9.90 -8.30
CA LEU A 82 8.38 10.79 -8.23
C LEU A 82 9.42 10.44 -9.30
N GLY A 83 9.63 9.15 -9.57
CA GLY A 83 10.47 8.70 -10.68
C GLY A 83 9.98 9.21 -12.03
N LEU A 84 8.67 9.13 -12.27
CA LEU A 84 8.04 9.73 -13.45
C LEU A 84 8.26 11.26 -13.49
N PHE A 85 8.07 11.94 -12.35
CA PHE A 85 8.30 13.39 -12.26
C PHE A 85 9.74 13.75 -12.64
N PHE A 86 10.74 13.05 -12.11
CA PHE A 86 12.14 13.33 -12.45
C PHE A 86 12.47 13.00 -13.90
N SER A 87 11.93 11.93 -14.45
CA SER A 87 12.11 11.64 -15.89
C SER A 87 11.54 12.74 -16.78
N ILE A 88 10.39 13.31 -16.39
CA ILE A 88 9.82 14.47 -17.09
C ILE A 88 10.69 15.73 -16.86
N LEU A 89 11.09 16.01 -15.61
CA LEU A 89 11.90 17.16 -15.25
C LEU A 89 13.21 17.18 -16.06
N ASN A 90 13.85 16.02 -16.22
CA ASN A 90 15.07 15.87 -17.00
C ASN A 90 14.92 16.36 -18.44
N GLN A 91 13.73 16.23 -19.05
CA GLN A 91 13.43 16.78 -20.38
C GLN A 91 13.49 18.31 -20.44
N PHE A 92 13.31 19.01 -19.31
CA PHE A 92 13.32 20.47 -19.23
C PHE A 92 14.67 21.01 -18.79
N THR A 93 15.37 20.31 -17.89
CA THR A 93 16.59 20.78 -17.24
C THR A 93 17.86 20.25 -17.89
N ASN A 94 17.77 19.15 -18.66
CA ASN A 94 18.91 18.35 -19.13
C ASN A 94 19.82 17.91 -17.96
N THR A 95 19.22 17.59 -16.83
CA THR A 95 19.89 17.10 -15.63
C THR A 95 19.32 15.75 -15.24
N SER A 96 20.15 14.86 -14.73
CA SER A 96 19.72 13.60 -14.11
C SER A 96 19.88 13.69 -12.60
N HIS A 97 18.94 13.10 -11.88
CA HIS A 97 18.83 13.20 -10.43
C HIS A 97 19.06 11.85 -9.78
N PHE A 98 19.83 11.84 -8.69
CA PHE A 98 20.25 10.63 -7.97
C PHE A 98 20.13 10.82 -6.47
N ILE A 99 19.99 9.69 -5.75
CA ILE A 99 20.17 9.63 -4.31
C ILE A 99 21.47 8.86 -4.02
N SER A 100 22.40 9.48 -3.31
CA SER A 100 23.60 8.82 -2.85
C SER A 100 23.96 9.31 -1.45
N ASN A 101 24.25 8.38 -0.54
CA ASN A 101 24.58 8.67 0.86
C ASN A 101 23.53 9.54 1.58
N GLY A 102 22.26 9.38 1.19
CA GLY A 102 21.15 10.14 1.76
C GLY A 102 21.07 11.60 1.30
N GLU A 103 21.70 11.94 0.17
CA GLU A 103 21.66 13.25 -0.44
C GLU A 103 21.17 13.16 -1.88
N GLN A 104 20.36 14.15 -2.30
CA GLN A 104 20.00 14.29 -3.71
C GLN A 104 21.11 15.01 -4.45
N LEU A 105 21.54 14.40 -5.54
CA LEU A 105 22.61 14.89 -6.39
C LEU A 105 22.08 15.07 -7.81
N GLU A 106 22.68 16.01 -8.56
CA GLU A 106 22.29 16.35 -9.92
C GLU A 106 23.51 16.28 -10.83
N LEU A 107 23.33 15.68 -12.00
CA LEU A 107 24.33 15.64 -13.06
C LEU A 107 23.77 16.27 -14.33
N LEU A 108 24.51 17.18 -14.91
CA LEU A 108 24.23 17.71 -16.25
C LEU A 108 24.42 16.60 -17.27
N GLU A 109 23.47 16.48 -18.19
CA GLU A 109 23.55 15.51 -19.26
C GLU A 109 24.39 16.06 -20.42
N ALA A 110 25.20 15.18 -20.99
CA ALA A 110 25.88 15.51 -22.25
C ALA A 110 24.84 15.60 -23.38
N ASP A 111 25.06 16.50 -24.34
CA ASP A 111 24.22 16.63 -25.52
C ASP A 111 24.07 15.28 -26.25
N GLY A 112 22.85 14.89 -26.57
CA GLY A 112 22.54 13.65 -27.29
C GLY A 112 22.28 12.43 -26.41
N SER A 113 22.16 12.59 -25.09
CA SER A 113 21.92 11.48 -24.15
C SER A 113 20.52 10.88 -24.23
N PHE A 114 19.55 11.54 -24.86
CA PHE A 114 18.17 11.04 -25.03
C PHE A 114 17.86 10.70 -26.48
N GLU A 115 17.27 9.54 -26.73
CA GLU A 115 16.70 9.23 -28.04
C GLU A 115 15.35 9.92 -28.27
N LEU A 116 14.51 10.01 -27.23
CA LEU A 116 13.27 10.77 -27.29
C LEU A 116 13.43 12.08 -26.51
N LYS A 117 13.60 13.18 -27.23
CA LYS A 117 13.65 14.54 -26.69
C LYS A 117 12.55 15.40 -27.28
N GLY A 118 11.73 16.00 -26.41
CA GLY A 118 10.61 16.84 -26.86
C GLY A 118 11.06 18.27 -27.18
N ASN A 119 10.56 18.83 -28.28
CA ASN A 119 10.83 20.22 -28.70
C ASN A 119 9.80 21.24 -28.19
N SER A 120 8.68 20.79 -27.61
CA SER A 120 7.64 21.61 -27.00
C SER A 120 7.30 21.08 -25.61
N VAL A 121 6.60 21.87 -24.78
CA VAL A 121 6.20 21.46 -23.44
C VAL A 121 5.43 20.14 -23.47
N ILE A 122 4.43 20.00 -24.33
CA ILE A 122 3.63 18.78 -24.48
C ILE A 122 4.51 17.61 -24.93
N ALA A 123 5.38 17.84 -25.92
CA ALA A 123 6.30 16.80 -26.39
C ALA A 123 7.29 16.36 -25.28
N LYS A 124 7.81 17.28 -24.46
CA LYS A 124 8.69 16.97 -23.33
C LYS A 124 7.97 16.13 -22.28
N LEU A 125 6.73 16.46 -21.92
CA LEU A 125 5.91 15.67 -21.02
C LEU A 125 5.72 14.24 -21.53
N TRP A 126 5.37 14.11 -22.83
CA TRP A 126 5.15 12.81 -23.47
C TRP A 126 6.45 12.01 -23.58
N CYS A 127 7.56 12.64 -23.99
CA CYS A 127 8.85 11.97 -24.12
C CYS A 127 9.36 11.50 -22.75
N GLY A 128 9.25 12.33 -21.70
CA GLY A 128 9.62 11.93 -20.35
C GLY A 128 8.82 10.72 -19.84
N PHE A 129 7.50 10.75 -20.03
CA PHE A 129 6.65 9.60 -19.70
C PHE A 129 7.06 8.35 -20.50
N THR A 130 7.24 8.47 -21.82
CA THR A 130 7.54 7.35 -22.70
C THR A 130 8.91 6.74 -22.37
N ASN A 131 9.94 7.57 -22.18
CA ASN A 131 11.26 7.11 -21.78
C ASN A 131 11.21 6.34 -20.47
N TRP A 132 10.57 6.91 -19.43
CA TRP A 132 10.41 6.28 -18.13
C TRP A 132 9.68 4.93 -18.22
N PHE A 133 8.51 4.92 -18.83
CA PHE A 133 7.67 3.72 -18.91
C PHE A 133 8.33 2.60 -19.74
N CYS A 134 8.86 2.94 -20.91
CA CYS A 134 9.45 1.97 -21.81
C CYS A 134 10.77 1.43 -21.29
N HIS A 135 11.53 2.25 -20.56
CA HIS A 135 12.75 1.82 -19.89
C HIS A 135 12.44 0.86 -18.73
N LEU A 136 11.47 1.19 -17.88
CA LEU A 136 11.00 0.24 -16.85
C LEU A 136 10.55 -1.09 -17.48
N MET A 137 9.88 -1.06 -18.63
CA MET A 137 9.47 -2.27 -19.34
C MET A 137 10.66 -3.06 -19.93
N SER A 138 11.80 -2.43 -20.19
CA SER A 138 13.02 -3.16 -20.58
C SER A 138 13.62 -3.94 -19.41
N ASP A 139 13.54 -3.38 -18.20
CA ASP A 139 14.20 -3.92 -17.01
C ASP A 139 13.30 -4.83 -16.18
N ILE A 140 12.00 -4.90 -16.50
CA ILE A 140 11.02 -5.66 -15.71
C ILE A 140 11.37 -7.16 -15.61
N SER A 141 12.10 -7.71 -16.59
CA SER A 141 12.61 -9.08 -16.60
C SER A 141 14.03 -9.21 -16.04
N GLY A 142 14.70 -8.10 -15.73
CA GLY A 142 16.01 -8.07 -15.12
C GLY A 142 16.01 -8.58 -13.67
N SER A 143 17.19 -8.82 -13.12
CA SER A 143 17.35 -9.20 -11.72
C SER A 143 18.62 -8.61 -11.14
N SER A 144 18.47 -7.88 -10.03
CA SER A 144 19.60 -7.31 -9.31
C SER A 144 20.52 -8.36 -8.67
N GLY A 145 20.01 -9.54 -8.37
CA GLY A 145 20.75 -10.65 -7.76
C GLY A 145 21.22 -11.76 -8.71
N SER A 146 20.76 -11.83 -9.96
CA SER A 146 21.07 -12.94 -10.85
C SER A 146 22.15 -12.63 -11.88
N LYS A 147 22.98 -13.63 -12.16
CA LYS A 147 24.04 -13.51 -13.16
C LYS A 147 23.44 -13.45 -14.58
N GLY A 148 23.68 -12.33 -15.28
CA GLY A 148 23.55 -12.27 -16.73
C GLY A 148 22.20 -11.93 -17.33
N ARG A 149 21.20 -11.47 -16.54
CA ARG A 149 19.86 -11.06 -17.03
C ARG A 149 19.64 -9.54 -17.07
N GLY A 150 20.68 -8.72 -16.86
CA GLY A 150 20.54 -7.28 -16.66
C GLY A 150 20.08 -6.95 -15.25
N MET A 151 20.01 -5.66 -14.95
CA MET A 151 19.55 -5.18 -13.65
C MET A 151 18.01 -5.17 -13.62
N GLY A 152 17.42 -5.59 -12.51
CA GLY A 152 15.99 -5.53 -12.31
C GLY A 152 15.52 -4.18 -11.81
N ILE A 153 14.23 -3.90 -11.99
CA ILE A 153 13.59 -2.73 -11.41
C ILE A 153 13.62 -2.82 -9.88
N PRO A 154 14.01 -1.76 -9.16
CA PRO A 154 13.91 -1.73 -7.72
C PRO A 154 12.47 -1.99 -7.23
N SER A 155 12.33 -2.69 -6.11
CA SER A 155 11.03 -2.94 -5.52
C SER A 155 10.36 -1.64 -5.05
N PRO A 156 9.10 -1.37 -5.43
CA PRO A 156 8.34 -0.23 -4.93
C PRO A 156 8.21 -0.18 -3.41
N LEU A 157 8.36 -1.33 -2.72
CA LEU A 157 8.35 -1.39 -1.24
C LEU A 157 9.62 -0.78 -0.62
N TRP A 158 10.65 -0.49 -1.41
CA TRP A 158 11.91 0.09 -0.92
C TRP A 158 12.25 1.43 -1.56
N THR A 159 11.79 1.71 -2.79
CA THR A 159 12.08 2.98 -3.49
C THR A 159 11.47 4.20 -2.82
N TRP A 160 10.45 4.04 -1.96
CA TRP A 160 9.90 5.14 -1.17
C TRP A 160 10.95 5.82 -0.27
N THR A 161 12.04 5.13 0.08
CA THR A 161 13.16 5.73 0.83
C THR A 161 13.84 6.83 0.02
N ASN A 162 14.03 6.61 -1.29
CA ASN A 162 14.52 7.63 -2.21
C ASN A 162 13.52 8.79 -2.34
N ASP A 163 12.23 8.46 -2.46
CA ASP A 163 11.17 9.46 -2.59
C ASP A 163 11.14 10.40 -1.36
N ILE A 164 11.28 9.86 -0.15
CA ILE A 164 11.34 10.66 1.09
C ILE A 164 12.56 11.58 1.10
N ILE A 165 13.75 11.07 0.78
CA ILE A 165 14.97 11.87 0.75
C ILE A 165 14.83 12.99 -0.28
N SER A 166 14.32 12.66 -1.47
CA SER A 166 14.11 13.65 -2.53
C SER A 166 13.09 14.72 -2.12
N ILE A 167 11.94 14.34 -1.56
CA ILE A 167 10.93 15.29 -1.08
C ILE A 167 11.51 16.19 0.02
N LYS A 168 12.26 15.64 0.98
CA LYS A 168 12.92 16.42 2.02
C LYS A 168 13.92 17.42 1.44
N SER A 169 14.73 16.97 0.47
CA SER A 169 15.69 17.83 -0.23
C SER A 169 15.00 18.98 -0.94
N GLN A 170 13.95 18.72 -1.73
CA GLN A 170 13.19 19.73 -2.46
C GLN A 170 12.47 20.75 -1.55
N LEU A 171 12.04 20.32 -0.38
CA LEU A 171 11.36 21.17 0.60
C LEU A 171 12.31 21.81 1.62
N ASN A 172 13.63 21.65 1.47
CA ASN A 172 14.64 22.08 2.44
C ASN A 172 14.39 21.55 3.87
N ILE A 173 13.85 20.33 3.98
CA ILE A 173 13.66 19.63 5.24
C ILE A 173 14.93 18.83 5.56
N PRO A 174 15.45 18.86 6.79
CA PRO A 174 16.62 18.07 7.15
C PRO A 174 16.43 16.58 6.91
N VAL A 175 17.41 15.95 6.24
CA VAL A 175 17.51 14.50 6.15
C VAL A 175 18.22 14.00 7.40
N PHE A 176 17.52 13.21 8.20
CA PHE A 176 18.07 12.66 9.45
C PHE A 176 18.95 11.43 9.17
N GLN A 177 19.80 11.07 10.13
CA GLN A 177 20.64 9.87 10.02
C GLN A 177 19.78 8.62 9.82
N PHE A 178 18.64 8.53 10.50
CA PHE A 178 17.68 7.44 10.31
C PHE A 178 17.21 7.27 8.85
N ASP A 179 16.94 8.37 8.12
CA ASP A 179 16.54 8.30 6.71
C ASP A 179 17.67 7.72 5.85
N LYS A 180 18.93 8.12 6.14
CA LYS A 180 20.13 7.64 5.45
C LYS A 180 20.34 6.14 5.71
N ASP A 181 20.25 5.72 6.96
CA ASP A 181 20.45 4.32 7.36
C ASP A 181 19.38 3.40 6.73
N VAL A 182 18.12 3.85 6.68
CA VAL A 182 17.03 3.09 6.05
C VAL A 182 17.20 3.04 4.52
N ASN A 183 17.67 4.12 3.91
CA ASN A 183 17.94 4.15 2.46
C ASN A 183 19.12 3.24 2.09
N GLU A 184 20.18 3.23 2.89
CA GLU A 184 21.33 2.33 2.72
C GLU A 184 20.93 0.87 2.90
N LEU A 185 20.11 0.56 3.90
CA LEU A 185 19.55 -0.77 4.09
C LEU A 185 18.73 -1.20 2.85
N ALA A 186 17.89 -0.32 2.33
CA ALA A 186 17.08 -0.59 1.14
C ALA A 186 17.94 -0.86 -0.10
N LEU A 187 19.02 -0.09 -0.27
CA LEU A 187 20.02 -0.30 -1.34
C LEU A 187 20.70 -1.67 -1.19
N ASN A 188 21.17 -2.01 0.01
CA ASN A 188 21.83 -3.28 0.28
C ASN A 188 20.90 -4.48 0.02
N ILE A 189 19.63 -4.39 0.40
CA ILE A 189 18.62 -5.43 0.14
C ILE A 189 18.37 -5.55 -1.38
N TYR A 190 18.29 -4.44 -2.10
CA TYR A 190 18.14 -4.45 -3.55
C TYR A 190 19.35 -5.08 -4.25
N GLU A 191 20.57 -4.74 -3.87
CA GLU A 191 21.81 -5.35 -4.43
C GLU A 191 21.91 -6.86 -4.19
N GLN A 192 21.23 -7.37 -3.16
CA GLN A 192 21.12 -8.81 -2.87
C GLN A 192 19.99 -9.51 -3.62
N GLY A 193 19.21 -8.79 -4.42
CA GLY A 193 18.20 -9.36 -5.30
C GLY A 193 16.75 -9.09 -4.94
N PHE A 194 16.48 -8.19 -3.98
CA PHE A 194 15.11 -7.78 -3.66
C PHE A 194 14.61 -6.74 -4.67
N ASP A 195 14.37 -7.18 -5.87
CA ASP A 195 13.80 -6.42 -6.98
C ASP A 195 12.27 -6.62 -7.11
N LEU A 196 11.68 -6.00 -8.12
CA LEU A 196 10.24 -6.10 -8.38
C LEU A 196 9.78 -7.55 -8.61
N ARG A 197 10.60 -8.38 -9.26
CA ARG A 197 10.25 -9.79 -9.50
C ARG A 197 10.21 -10.58 -8.20
N PHE A 198 11.22 -10.42 -7.37
CA PHE A 198 11.28 -11.07 -6.06
C PHE A 198 10.07 -10.66 -5.21
N GLN A 199 9.74 -9.37 -5.17
CA GLN A 199 8.55 -8.88 -4.49
C GLN A 199 7.26 -9.49 -5.05
N THR A 200 7.16 -9.65 -6.38
CA THR A 200 6.00 -10.26 -7.02
C THR A 200 5.83 -11.70 -6.55
N VAL A 201 6.90 -12.49 -6.51
CA VAL A 201 6.89 -13.85 -5.97
C VAL A 201 6.40 -13.89 -4.53
N GLN A 202 6.89 -12.98 -3.69
CA GLN A 202 6.44 -12.87 -2.29
C GLN A 202 4.96 -12.45 -2.15
N THR A 203 4.42 -11.69 -3.09
CA THR A 203 3.03 -11.23 -3.05
C THR A 203 2.04 -12.34 -3.38
N ILE A 204 2.41 -13.34 -4.18
CA ILE A 204 1.53 -14.43 -4.59
C ILE A 204 0.94 -15.20 -3.40
N PRO A 205 1.72 -15.67 -2.40
CA PRO A 205 1.16 -16.34 -1.22
C PRO A 205 0.15 -15.47 -0.46
N VAL A 206 0.37 -14.16 -0.40
CA VAL A 206 -0.53 -13.19 0.25
C VAL A 206 -1.88 -13.14 -0.48
N ILE A 207 -1.86 -13.07 -1.81
CA ILE A 207 -3.08 -13.11 -2.65
C ILE A 207 -3.80 -14.43 -2.49
N ILE A 208 -3.09 -15.56 -2.52
CA ILE A 208 -3.68 -16.89 -2.35
C ILE A 208 -4.36 -16.99 -0.97
N ASN A 209 -3.71 -16.54 0.10
CA ASN A 209 -4.28 -16.51 1.44
C ASN A 209 -5.60 -15.72 1.47
N GLU A 210 -5.65 -14.55 0.85
CA GLU A 210 -6.89 -13.78 0.74
C GLU A 210 -7.99 -14.51 -0.04
N LEU A 211 -7.64 -15.08 -1.18
CA LEU A 211 -8.60 -15.80 -2.02
C LEU A 211 -9.19 -17.01 -1.29
N VAL A 212 -8.36 -17.77 -0.58
CA VAL A 212 -8.82 -18.94 0.20
C VAL A 212 -9.77 -18.51 1.30
N VAL A 213 -9.44 -17.48 2.07
CA VAL A 213 -10.32 -16.98 3.14
C VAL A 213 -11.66 -16.49 2.60
N ARG A 214 -11.63 -15.71 1.53
CA ARG A 214 -12.85 -15.17 0.90
C ARG A 214 -13.71 -16.26 0.30
N LEU A 215 -13.10 -17.22 -0.40
CA LEU A 215 -13.80 -18.36 -0.99
C LEU A 215 -14.46 -19.23 0.09
N PHE A 216 -13.70 -19.56 1.14
CA PHE A 216 -14.22 -20.34 2.28
C PHE A 216 -15.43 -19.64 2.91
N TYR A 217 -15.36 -18.35 3.15
CA TYR A 217 -16.47 -17.57 3.68
C TYR A 217 -17.69 -17.63 2.75
N SER A 218 -17.48 -17.37 1.45
CA SER A 218 -18.56 -17.36 0.47
C SER A 218 -19.27 -18.72 0.38
N ILE A 219 -18.52 -19.81 0.31
CA ILE A 219 -19.06 -21.17 0.28
C ILE A 219 -19.87 -21.44 1.55
N ARG A 220 -19.31 -21.14 2.72
CA ARG A 220 -20.01 -21.35 4.00
C ARG A 220 -21.33 -20.58 4.08
N ARG A 221 -21.34 -19.33 3.58
CA ARG A 221 -22.55 -18.49 3.56
C ARG A 221 -23.59 -19.03 2.60
N LEU A 222 -23.20 -19.48 1.42
CA LEU A 222 -24.11 -20.11 0.45
C LEU A 222 -24.70 -21.41 1.02
N ILE A 223 -23.89 -22.28 1.60
CA ILE A 223 -24.38 -23.51 2.24
C ILE A 223 -25.40 -23.19 3.34
N LYS A 224 -25.12 -22.19 4.17
CA LYS A 224 -26.04 -21.74 5.22
C LYS A 224 -27.36 -21.23 4.63
N TYR A 225 -27.27 -20.39 3.59
CA TYR A 225 -28.44 -19.85 2.89
C TYR A 225 -29.34 -20.97 2.32
N PHE A 226 -28.75 -21.94 1.63
CA PHE A 226 -29.50 -23.07 1.08
C PHE A 226 -30.14 -23.98 2.14
N LYS A 227 -29.53 -24.09 3.34
CA LYS A 227 -30.08 -24.90 4.43
C LYS A 227 -31.17 -24.20 5.22
N GLU A 228 -31.09 -22.88 5.40
CA GLU A 228 -31.95 -22.15 6.33
C GLU A 228 -33.11 -21.41 5.62
N THR A 229 -33.06 -21.29 4.29
CA THR A 229 -34.06 -20.53 3.53
C THR A 229 -35.07 -21.46 2.84
N ASN A 230 -36.34 -21.35 3.21
CA ASN A 230 -37.41 -22.17 2.64
C ASN A 230 -37.70 -21.86 1.14
N LYS A 231 -37.44 -20.63 0.69
CA LYS A 231 -37.55 -20.21 -0.71
C LYS A 231 -36.24 -19.58 -1.14
N VAL A 232 -35.41 -20.37 -1.81
CA VAL A 232 -34.10 -19.90 -2.30
C VAL A 232 -34.30 -19.08 -3.59
N ASP A 233 -33.80 -17.87 -3.58
CA ASP A 233 -33.69 -17.04 -4.79
C ASP A 233 -32.35 -17.33 -5.46
N TYR A 234 -32.39 -17.95 -6.64
CA TYR A 234 -31.20 -18.28 -7.45
C TYR A 234 -30.71 -17.14 -8.32
N SER A 235 -31.26 -15.93 -8.18
CA SER A 235 -30.73 -14.78 -8.94
C SER A 235 -29.29 -14.46 -8.53
N PHE A 236 -28.46 -14.07 -9.49
CA PHE A 236 -27.07 -13.70 -9.21
C PHE A 236 -26.97 -12.61 -8.15
N LYS A 237 -27.89 -11.64 -8.18
CA LYS A 237 -27.92 -10.51 -7.23
C LYS A 237 -28.14 -11.02 -5.80
N SER A 238 -29.11 -11.92 -5.59
CA SER A 238 -29.41 -12.48 -4.26
C SER A 238 -28.27 -13.34 -3.75
N LEU A 239 -27.74 -14.23 -4.58
CA LEU A 239 -26.58 -15.06 -4.21
C LEU A 239 -25.35 -14.23 -3.88
N TRP A 240 -25.07 -13.20 -4.69
CA TRP A 240 -23.95 -12.28 -4.41
C TRP A 240 -24.14 -11.55 -3.08
N THR A 241 -25.34 -11.04 -2.80
CA THR A 241 -25.63 -10.36 -1.53
C THR A 241 -25.41 -11.27 -0.32
N VAL A 242 -25.76 -12.54 -0.44
CA VAL A 242 -25.57 -13.55 0.61
C VAL A 242 -24.08 -13.84 0.84
N CYS A 243 -23.31 -14.03 -0.21
CA CYS A 243 -21.93 -14.49 -0.13
C CYS A 243 -20.88 -13.38 -0.21
N GLU A 244 -21.28 -12.09 -0.32
CA GLU A 244 -20.38 -10.94 -0.54
C GLU A 244 -19.17 -10.98 0.39
N PRO A 245 -17.92 -11.18 -0.14
CA PRO A 245 -16.75 -11.44 0.67
C PRO A 245 -15.84 -10.21 0.89
N PHE A 246 -16.20 -9.01 0.37
CA PHE A 246 -15.28 -7.87 0.35
C PHE A 246 -15.53 -6.87 1.47
N SER A 247 -16.77 -6.45 1.67
CA SER A 247 -17.12 -5.44 2.68
C SER A 247 -17.49 -6.04 4.04
N ASN A 248 -17.77 -7.33 4.10
CA ASN A 248 -18.27 -7.99 5.30
C ASN A 248 -17.27 -7.93 6.47
N PRO A 249 -17.68 -7.45 7.66
CA PRO A 249 -16.82 -7.35 8.83
C PRO A 249 -16.23 -8.69 9.29
N ASN A 250 -16.95 -9.79 9.14
CA ASN A 250 -16.45 -11.11 9.54
C ASN A 250 -15.30 -11.57 8.63
N VAL A 251 -15.40 -11.30 7.31
CA VAL A 251 -14.29 -11.58 6.38
C VAL A 251 -13.06 -10.76 6.72
N LYS A 252 -13.23 -9.47 7.02
CA LYS A 252 -12.11 -8.61 7.43
C LYS A 252 -11.40 -9.16 8.67
N ARG A 253 -12.16 -9.61 9.67
CA ARG A 253 -11.59 -10.25 10.87
C ARG A 253 -10.88 -11.56 10.54
N MET A 254 -11.48 -12.42 9.71
CA MET A 254 -10.85 -13.67 9.27
C MET A 254 -9.54 -13.40 8.52
N LEU A 255 -9.50 -12.40 7.65
CA LEU A 255 -8.30 -11.97 6.94
C LEU A 255 -7.22 -11.48 7.90
N THR A 256 -7.60 -10.68 8.91
CA THR A 256 -6.65 -10.23 9.94
C THR A 256 -6.00 -11.41 10.66
N ILE A 257 -6.79 -12.42 11.06
CA ILE A 257 -6.28 -13.61 11.73
C ILE A 257 -5.40 -14.43 10.78
N ALA A 258 -5.84 -14.66 9.55
CA ALA A 258 -5.08 -15.43 8.57
C ALA A 258 -3.74 -14.77 8.22
N HIS A 259 -3.71 -13.45 8.03
CA HIS A 259 -2.46 -12.73 7.81
C HIS A 259 -1.59 -12.65 9.07
N ALA A 260 -2.15 -12.58 10.27
CA ALA A 260 -1.39 -12.66 11.51
C ALA A 260 -0.65 -14.00 11.62
N THR A 261 -1.36 -15.11 11.36
CA THR A 261 -0.75 -16.45 11.37
C THR A 261 0.32 -16.58 10.30
N PHE A 262 0.05 -16.11 9.09
CA PHE A 262 1.01 -16.10 7.99
C PHE A 262 2.29 -15.32 8.37
N CYS A 263 2.13 -14.10 8.88
CA CYS A 263 3.28 -13.27 9.29
C CYS A 263 4.05 -13.89 10.47
N LEU A 264 3.37 -14.54 11.42
CA LEU A 264 4.04 -15.19 12.55
C LEU A 264 4.99 -16.28 12.07
N VAL A 265 4.53 -17.13 11.14
CA VAL A 265 5.36 -18.19 10.56
C VAL A 265 6.52 -17.58 9.76
N ASP A 266 6.25 -16.60 8.92
CA ASP A 266 7.22 -15.95 8.05
C ASP A 266 8.31 -15.21 8.85
N ILE A 267 7.92 -14.41 9.87
CA ILE A 267 8.87 -13.71 10.75
C ILE A 267 9.74 -14.73 11.52
N THR A 268 9.15 -15.84 11.96
CA THR A 268 9.89 -16.89 12.66
C THR A 268 10.93 -17.51 11.74
N ASP A 269 10.57 -17.88 10.52
CA ASP A 269 11.49 -18.42 9.52
C ASP A 269 12.61 -17.43 9.19
N ALA A 270 12.26 -16.17 8.88
CA ALA A 270 13.22 -15.11 8.60
C ALA A 270 14.19 -14.87 9.76
N THR A 271 13.70 -14.93 11.02
CA THR A 271 14.54 -14.77 12.22
C THR A 271 15.52 -15.92 12.37
N ILE A 272 15.06 -17.16 12.21
CA ILE A 272 15.93 -18.34 12.27
C ILE A 272 17.04 -18.24 11.23
N HIS A 273 16.69 -17.93 10.00
CA HIS A 273 17.67 -17.78 8.91
C HIS A 273 18.62 -16.61 9.15
N GLY A 274 18.17 -15.49 9.71
CA GLY A 274 19.01 -14.37 10.08
C GLY A 274 20.11 -14.76 11.09
N PHE A 275 19.78 -15.60 12.08
CA PHE A 275 20.78 -16.10 13.04
C PHE A 275 21.68 -17.21 12.47
N VAL A 276 21.12 -18.12 11.67
CA VAL A 276 21.89 -19.21 11.05
C VAL A 276 22.93 -18.66 10.09
N SER A 277 22.55 -17.73 9.21
CA SER A 277 23.46 -17.12 8.24
C SER A 277 24.54 -16.24 8.88
N GLY A 278 24.25 -15.67 10.05
CA GLY A 278 25.19 -14.85 10.82
C GLY A 278 26.11 -15.64 11.76
N GLY A 279 26.07 -16.97 11.73
CA GLY A 279 26.91 -17.80 12.60
C GLY A 279 26.62 -17.59 14.11
N GLY A 280 25.36 -17.30 14.45
CA GLY A 280 24.92 -16.95 15.80
C GLY A 280 24.74 -15.45 16.07
N ASN A 281 25.29 -14.58 15.22
CA ASN A 281 24.99 -13.15 15.20
C ASN A 281 23.80 -12.88 14.24
N PHE A 282 22.99 -11.88 14.54
CA PHE A 282 21.85 -11.56 13.69
C PHE A 282 22.28 -10.88 12.40
N ASN A 283 21.99 -11.49 11.25
CA ASN A 283 22.18 -10.92 9.92
C ASN A 283 20.87 -10.26 9.45
N GLY A 284 20.79 -8.92 9.58
CA GLY A 284 19.60 -8.16 9.22
C GLY A 284 19.26 -8.22 7.72
N ILE A 285 20.26 -8.29 6.83
CA ILE A 285 20.02 -8.38 5.39
C ILE A 285 19.35 -9.71 5.05
N GLU A 286 19.88 -10.84 5.55
CA GLU A 286 19.28 -12.15 5.32
C GLU A 286 17.86 -12.24 5.91
N PHE A 287 17.64 -11.63 7.09
CA PHE A 287 16.31 -11.52 7.66
C PHE A 287 15.32 -10.83 6.70
N PHE A 288 15.67 -9.65 6.17
CA PHE A 288 14.78 -8.90 5.24
C PHE A 288 14.60 -9.60 3.89
N LEU A 289 15.61 -10.32 3.40
CA LEU A 289 15.47 -11.12 2.17
C LEU A 289 14.51 -12.30 2.35
N ARG A 290 14.38 -12.82 3.55
CA ARG A 290 13.45 -13.91 3.88
C ARG A 290 12.06 -13.39 4.24
N LEU A 291 11.99 -12.26 4.91
CA LEU A 291 10.73 -11.66 5.36
C LEU A 291 9.81 -11.34 4.20
N ASN A 292 8.58 -11.83 4.24
CA ASN A 292 7.55 -11.42 3.27
C ASN A 292 7.03 -10.03 3.62
N VAL A 293 7.72 -9.00 3.16
CA VAL A 293 7.38 -7.59 3.43
C VAL A 293 5.98 -7.24 2.93
N ALA A 294 5.54 -7.82 1.80
CA ALA A 294 4.17 -7.64 1.29
C ALA A 294 3.13 -8.22 2.26
N GLY A 295 3.40 -9.40 2.83
CA GLY A 295 2.55 -10.04 3.84
C GLY A 295 2.44 -9.22 5.12
N VAL A 296 3.57 -8.74 5.65
CA VAL A 296 3.62 -7.87 6.84
C VAL A 296 2.86 -6.56 6.58
N GLY A 297 3.08 -5.91 5.44
CA GLY A 297 2.35 -4.71 5.05
C GLY A 297 0.84 -4.95 4.96
N ARG A 298 0.43 -6.07 4.36
CA ARG A 298 -0.98 -6.43 4.27
C ARG A 298 -1.62 -6.73 5.63
N PHE A 299 -0.91 -7.44 6.50
CA PHE A 299 -1.34 -7.65 7.88
C PHE A 299 -1.52 -6.33 8.63
N SER A 300 -0.57 -5.41 8.51
CA SER A 300 -0.63 -4.09 9.15
C SER A 300 -1.88 -3.30 8.71
N ILE A 301 -2.21 -3.32 7.42
CA ILE A 301 -3.45 -2.70 6.90
C ILE A 301 -4.70 -3.35 7.49
N CYS A 302 -4.74 -4.69 7.56
CA CYS A 302 -5.86 -5.41 8.16
C CYS A 302 -6.01 -5.09 9.65
N LEU A 303 -4.92 -5.10 10.39
CA LEU A 303 -4.87 -4.78 11.82
C LEU A 303 -5.34 -3.35 12.11
N PHE A 304 -4.87 -2.38 11.33
CA PHE A 304 -5.34 -0.99 11.43
C PHE A 304 -6.85 -0.87 11.21
N GLY A 305 -7.38 -1.56 10.18
CA GLY A 305 -8.82 -1.61 9.91
C GLY A 305 -9.64 -2.20 11.06
N GLU A 306 -9.16 -3.30 11.66
CA GLU A 306 -9.80 -3.92 12.82
C GLU A 306 -9.71 -3.05 14.07
N THR A 307 -8.58 -2.42 14.33
CA THR A 307 -8.39 -1.49 15.46
C THR A 307 -9.34 -0.30 15.34
N LYS A 308 -9.42 0.33 14.17
CA LYS A 308 -10.38 1.42 13.90
C LYS A 308 -11.82 0.97 14.14
N ARG A 309 -12.17 -0.24 13.69
CA ARG A 309 -13.51 -0.81 13.91
C ARG A 309 -13.77 -1.05 15.40
N ALA A 310 -12.82 -1.60 16.14
CA ALA A 310 -12.95 -1.84 17.59
C ALA A 310 -13.17 -0.53 18.35
N ILE A 311 -12.42 0.53 18.00
CA ILE A 311 -12.58 1.87 18.57
C ILE A 311 -13.99 2.41 18.27
N ASN A 312 -14.47 2.31 17.03
CA ASN A 312 -15.80 2.76 16.64
C ASN A 312 -16.91 2.01 17.38
N ILE A 313 -16.79 0.67 17.52
CA ILE A 313 -17.74 -0.15 18.29
C ILE A 313 -17.74 0.30 19.76
N HIS A 314 -16.57 0.48 20.36
CA HIS A 314 -16.47 0.95 21.74
C HIS A 314 -17.13 2.31 21.94
N GLN A 315 -16.88 3.28 21.04
CA GLN A 315 -17.52 4.60 21.09
C GLN A 315 -19.04 4.52 20.89
N THR A 316 -19.52 3.64 19.99
CA THR A 316 -20.94 3.43 19.74
C THR A 316 -21.62 2.81 20.96
N ASN A 317 -21.00 1.81 21.58
CA ASN A 317 -21.51 1.19 22.81
C ASN A 317 -21.58 2.19 23.96
N LYS A 318 -20.56 3.04 24.11
CA LYS A 318 -20.56 4.11 25.11
C LYS A 318 -21.69 5.12 24.89
N LYS A 319 -21.96 5.49 23.62
CA LYS A 319 -23.10 6.37 23.28
C LYS A 319 -24.44 5.67 23.55
N ALA A 320 -24.56 4.38 23.25
CA ALA A 320 -25.76 3.60 23.53
C ALA A 320 -26.04 3.51 25.04
N ASP A 321 -25.03 3.22 25.86
CA ASP A 321 -25.14 3.19 27.31
C ASP A 321 -25.58 4.55 27.88
N LEU A 322 -25.00 5.65 27.33
CA LEU A 322 -25.39 7.00 27.72
C LEU A 322 -26.84 7.31 27.35
N ALA A 323 -27.28 6.91 26.15
CA ALA A 323 -28.65 7.10 25.69
C ALA A 323 -29.64 6.28 26.53
N GLU A 324 -29.26 5.07 26.92
CA GLU A 324 -30.09 4.22 27.80
C GLU A 324 -30.24 4.80 29.18
N ARG A 325 -29.17 5.35 29.76
CA ARG A 325 -29.23 6.10 31.02
C ARG A 325 -30.11 7.35 30.92
N GLN A 326 -29.99 8.12 29.83
CA GLN A 326 -30.83 9.27 29.58
C GLN A 326 -32.31 8.87 29.44
N LYS A 327 -32.60 7.79 28.75
CA LYS A 327 -33.96 7.22 28.63
C LYS A 327 -34.54 6.88 30.00
N ALA A 328 -33.78 6.18 30.85
CA ALA A 328 -34.23 5.84 32.22
C ALA A 328 -34.52 7.07 33.05
N ILE A 329 -33.69 8.15 32.92
CA ILE A 329 -33.96 9.42 33.61
C ILE A 329 -35.26 10.06 33.10
N VAL A 330 -35.49 10.09 31.79
CA VAL A 330 -36.74 10.64 31.21
C VAL A 330 -37.94 9.82 31.62
N GLU A 331 -37.86 8.49 31.65
CA GLU A 331 -38.93 7.59 32.11
C GLU A 331 -39.29 7.87 33.59
N ASN A 332 -38.27 8.05 34.46
CA ASN A 332 -38.48 8.43 35.86
C ASN A 332 -39.15 9.83 36.00
N TYR A 333 -38.77 10.80 35.14
CA TYR A 333 -39.43 12.08 35.10
C TYR A 333 -40.90 11.99 34.66
N ILE A 334 -41.18 11.18 33.62
CA ILE A 334 -42.56 10.96 33.15
C ILE A 334 -43.42 10.28 34.24
N GLU A 335 -42.84 9.28 34.93
CA GLU A 335 -43.52 8.64 36.05
C GLU A 335 -43.81 9.61 37.18
N GLY A 336 -42.81 10.43 37.57
CA GLY A 336 -43.02 11.49 38.54
C GLY A 336 -44.10 12.50 38.13
N LEU A 337 -44.12 12.92 36.85
CA LEU A 337 -45.16 13.78 36.31
C LEU A 337 -46.55 13.11 36.34
N ASN A 338 -46.64 11.80 36.03
CA ASN A 338 -47.91 11.04 36.09
C ASN A 338 -48.42 10.93 37.54
N ILE A 339 -47.54 10.70 38.49
CA ILE A 339 -47.89 10.71 39.94
C ILE A 339 -48.39 12.10 40.35
N LEU A 340 -47.71 13.15 39.96
CA LEU A 340 -48.15 14.52 40.21
C LEU A 340 -49.50 14.81 39.55
N LYS A 341 -49.67 14.40 38.28
CA LYS A 341 -50.93 14.56 37.57
C LYS A 341 -52.06 13.82 38.29
N ALA A 342 -51.87 12.57 38.67
CA ALA A 342 -52.88 11.80 39.41
C ALA A 342 -53.21 12.43 40.76
N LYS A 343 -52.24 13.00 41.41
CA LYS A 343 -52.43 13.70 42.70
C LYS A 343 -53.18 15.05 42.55
N TYR A 344 -53.03 15.69 41.37
CA TYR A 344 -53.55 17.02 41.08
C TYR A 344 -54.74 17.02 40.12
N ASP A 345 -55.19 15.88 39.62
CA ASP A 345 -56.49 15.70 38.98
C ASP A 345 -57.64 15.71 40.02
N ASP A 346 -57.31 15.91 41.28
CA ASP A 346 -58.24 16.11 42.35
C ASP A 346 -58.79 17.56 42.28
N GLU A 347 -60.03 17.73 42.67
CA GLU A 347 -60.80 18.98 42.70
C GLU A 347 -60.04 20.12 43.43
N TYR A 348 -59.19 19.74 44.37
CA TYR A 348 -58.30 20.59 45.12
C TYR A 348 -57.20 21.27 44.28
N TYR A 349 -56.57 20.53 43.35
CA TYR A 349 -55.54 21.08 42.47
C TYR A 349 -56.12 22.01 41.41
N LEU A 350 -57.25 21.66 40.85
CA LEU A 350 -57.95 22.51 39.90
C LEU A 350 -58.31 23.85 40.54
N SER A 351 -58.80 23.82 41.81
CA SER A 351 -59.07 25.07 42.57
C SER A 351 -57.79 25.90 42.86
N PHE A 352 -56.64 25.20 43.09
CA PHE A 352 -55.37 25.90 43.30
C PHE A 352 -54.87 26.58 41.99
N VAL A 353 -55.00 25.88 40.85
CA VAL A 353 -54.64 26.48 39.54
C VAL A 353 -55.58 27.64 39.19
N ASP A 354 -56.85 27.53 39.48
CA ASP A 354 -57.81 28.60 39.25
C ASP A 354 -57.58 29.86 40.19
N ASP A 355 -57.15 29.64 41.41
CA ASP A 355 -56.68 30.73 42.29
C ASP A 355 -55.41 31.39 41.74
N LEU A 356 -54.44 30.64 41.21
CA LEU A 356 -53.28 31.21 40.57
C LEU A 356 -53.64 32.03 39.32
N ARG A 357 -54.57 31.55 38.50
CA ARG A 357 -55.06 32.25 37.31
C ARG A 357 -55.84 33.50 37.66
N ALA A 358 -56.56 33.48 38.74
CA ALA A 358 -57.26 34.65 39.28
C ALA A 358 -56.34 35.61 39.99
N ASN A 359 -55.03 35.38 40.10
CA ASN A 359 -54.05 36.14 40.91
C ASN A 359 -54.37 36.19 42.43
N ASP A 360 -55.11 35.20 42.92
CA ASP A 360 -55.32 35.02 44.36
C ASP A 360 -54.21 34.19 44.99
N TYR A 361 -53.02 34.77 45.05
CA TYR A 361 -51.83 34.14 45.57
C TYR A 361 -51.93 33.74 47.06
N LYS A 362 -52.80 34.36 47.86
CA LYS A 362 -52.96 33.99 49.25
C LYS A 362 -53.72 32.66 49.37
N SER A 363 -54.80 32.50 48.61
CA SER A 363 -55.57 31.27 48.58
C SER A 363 -54.76 30.12 47.98
N ALA A 364 -54.07 30.40 46.88
CA ALA A 364 -53.13 29.39 46.22
C ALA A 364 -52.05 28.98 47.19
N PHE A 365 -51.42 29.85 47.90
CA PHE A 365 -50.36 29.51 48.87
C PHE A 365 -50.90 28.71 50.07
N ALA A 366 -52.07 29.07 50.61
CA ALA A 366 -52.70 28.32 51.67
C ALA A 366 -53.05 26.87 51.25
N LYS A 367 -53.50 26.66 50.03
CA LYS A 367 -53.77 25.35 49.46
C LYS A 367 -52.49 24.54 49.14
N SER A 368 -51.38 25.16 48.87
CA SER A 368 -50.10 24.47 48.62
C SER A 368 -49.45 23.90 49.89
N ILE A 369 -49.85 24.41 51.09
CA ILE A 369 -49.31 24.02 52.39
C ILE A 369 -50.18 22.96 53.09
N SER A 370 -51.46 22.89 52.74
CA SER A 370 -52.38 21.86 53.25
C SER A 370 -52.28 20.54 52.54
#